data_98ab3ec344965f3da327bea111997c2a
#
_entry.id   98ab3ec344965f3da327bea111997c2a
#
_cell.length_a   1.000
_cell.length_b   1.000
_cell.length_c   1.000
_cell.angle_alpha   90.00
_cell.angle_beta   90.00
_cell.angle_gamma   90.00
#
_symmetry.space_group_name_H-M   'P 1'
#
loop_
_entity.id
_entity.type
_entity.pdbx_description
1 polymer ?
#
loop_
_entity_poly.entity_id
_entity_poly.type
_entity_poly.pdbx_seq_one_letter_code
_entity_poly.pdbx_strand_id
1 'polypeptide(L)'
;MTSRAVLTAAGALAIALAGAGAGAGLYSAIGPTKTKTVVSSTTTVDHSQPASATSGLSINAIYQRTYQGVVDLQVESNQGFSPFGGGGRSRAEGSGFVYDKRGDIITNQHVISGATSINVRFWNGKTYKAKLIDSDSSTDLAVVRVSSTPSSMLHPLMLGDSASVQVGDAVIAIGSPFGLSETVTSGIVSALGRTMDAPNNYTISNSIQTDAPINHGNSGGPLIDTAGRVIGVNAQIQSDSGGSDGVGFAIPANTVKSVVSQIVAGKPVEHAYLGIQVSTPVSARGAGIAEVKPNTPASRAGLHTGDVIVRLGDNVVTSPGDLSSVIDGAKPGESLSLTYVRAGKQHMVTVKLGTRPS
;
A
#
# COMPACT_ATOMS: atom_id res chain seq x y z
N MET A 1 58.99 -29.94 16.30
CA MET A 1 57.54 -29.67 16.39
C MET A 1 56.68 -30.88 16.02
N THR A 2 57.11 -32.11 16.27
CA THR A 2 56.47 -33.33 15.77
C THR A 2 55.98 -34.31 16.86
N SER A 3 56.26 -34.06 18.14
CA SER A 3 55.85 -35.02 19.19
C SER A 3 54.55 -34.74 19.94
N ARG A 4 53.99 -33.56 19.85
CA ARG A 4 52.71 -33.24 20.50
C ARG A 4 51.47 -33.62 19.67
N ALA A 5 51.58 -33.68 18.35
CA ALA A 5 50.48 -34.06 17.47
C ALA A 5 50.19 -35.56 17.48
N VAL A 6 51.16 -36.39 17.72
CA VAL A 6 51.05 -37.87 17.74
C VAL A 6 50.33 -38.36 19.02
N LEU A 7 50.57 -37.69 20.16
CA LEU A 7 49.91 -38.06 21.44
C LEU A 7 48.42 -37.75 21.47
N THR A 8 47.98 -36.70 20.80
CA THR A 8 46.54 -36.35 20.73
C THR A 8 45.75 -37.27 19.81
N ALA A 9 46.33 -37.74 18.72
CA ALA A 9 45.68 -38.70 17.82
C ALA A 9 45.51 -40.11 18.43
N ALA A 10 46.51 -40.54 19.21
CA ALA A 10 46.45 -41.83 19.92
C ALA A 10 45.39 -41.82 21.06
N GLY A 11 45.25 -40.69 21.77
CA GLY A 11 44.23 -40.55 22.81
C GLY A 11 42.79 -40.57 22.27
N ALA A 12 42.55 -39.95 21.14
CA ALA A 12 41.24 -39.94 20.51
C ALA A 12 40.81 -41.31 19.97
N LEU A 13 41.74 -42.07 19.45
CA LEU A 13 41.46 -43.44 18.97
C LEU A 13 41.16 -44.41 20.11
N ALA A 14 41.81 -44.28 21.28
CA ALA A 14 41.54 -45.10 22.44
C ALA A 14 40.17 -44.86 23.06
N ILE A 15 39.70 -43.64 23.07
CA ILE A 15 38.34 -43.26 23.56
C ILE A 15 37.25 -43.77 22.61
N ALA A 16 37.48 -43.75 21.29
CA ALA A 16 36.55 -44.28 20.32
C ALA A 16 36.39 -45.82 20.39
N LEU A 17 37.48 -46.55 20.62
CA LEU A 17 37.44 -47.99 20.77
C LEU A 17 36.84 -48.44 22.12
N ALA A 18 37.02 -47.69 23.20
CA ALA A 18 36.39 -47.97 24.49
C ALA A 18 34.88 -47.72 24.45
N GLY A 19 34.42 -46.69 23.73
CA GLY A 19 33.00 -46.36 23.53
C GLY A 19 32.26 -47.44 22.72
N ALA A 20 32.89 -47.96 21.68
CA ALA A 20 32.32 -49.03 20.85
C ALA A 20 32.24 -50.37 21.58
N GLY A 21 33.23 -50.70 22.43
CA GLY A 21 33.23 -51.91 23.27
C GLY A 21 32.15 -51.89 24.36
N ALA A 22 31.93 -50.77 25.01
CA ALA A 22 30.88 -50.63 26.03
C ALA A 22 29.47 -50.64 25.45
N GLY A 23 29.30 -50.05 24.26
CA GLY A 23 27.98 -50.09 23.54
C GLY A 23 27.60 -51.52 23.11
N ALA A 24 28.53 -52.29 22.58
CA ALA A 24 28.29 -53.67 22.18
C ALA A 24 28.05 -54.62 23.39
N GLY A 25 28.73 -54.37 24.53
CA GLY A 25 28.52 -55.14 25.76
C GLY A 25 27.16 -54.93 26.40
N LEU A 26 26.62 -53.69 26.34
CA LEU A 26 25.29 -53.38 26.83
C LEU A 26 24.19 -53.96 25.94
N TYR A 27 24.40 -54.01 24.62
CA TYR A 27 23.44 -54.59 23.68
C TYR A 27 23.29 -56.09 23.84
N SER A 28 24.36 -56.83 24.20
CA SER A 28 24.29 -58.28 24.42
C SER A 28 23.74 -58.68 25.80
N ALA A 29 23.69 -57.78 26.78
CA ALA A 29 23.16 -58.05 28.11
C ALA A 29 21.65 -57.82 28.23
N ILE A 30 21.07 -57.07 27.32
CA ILE A 30 19.62 -56.85 27.19
C ILE A 30 19.11 -57.76 26.10
N GLY A 31 18.64 -58.95 26.42
CA GLY A 31 18.18 -59.95 25.47
C GLY A 31 17.08 -59.42 24.50
N PRO A 32 16.86 -60.07 23.38
CA PRO A 32 15.96 -59.58 22.35
C PRO A 32 14.51 -59.47 22.85
N THR A 33 14.12 -58.27 23.24
CA THR A 33 12.72 -57.93 23.40
C THR A 33 12.08 -58.07 22.03
N LYS A 34 11.11 -58.95 21.89
CA LYS A 34 10.34 -59.08 20.65
C LYS A 34 9.83 -57.73 20.22
N THR A 35 10.51 -57.12 19.27
CA THR A 35 10.09 -55.88 18.65
C THR A 35 8.81 -56.17 17.88
N LYS A 36 7.66 -55.76 18.40
CA LYS A 36 6.46 -55.63 17.58
C LYS A 36 6.81 -54.65 16.48
N THR A 37 6.95 -55.11 15.26
CA THR A 37 7.02 -54.30 14.08
C THR A 37 5.68 -53.56 13.97
N VAL A 38 5.63 -52.32 14.51
CA VAL A 38 4.56 -51.39 14.17
C VAL A 38 4.83 -51.01 12.71
N VAL A 39 4.08 -51.60 11.81
CA VAL A 39 4.00 -51.10 10.43
C VAL A 39 3.38 -49.71 10.54
N SER A 40 4.20 -48.68 10.68
CA SER A 40 3.78 -47.33 10.40
C SER A 40 3.45 -47.29 8.91
N SER A 41 2.16 -47.38 8.59
CA SER A 41 1.67 -46.94 7.31
C SER A 41 2.01 -45.41 7.23
N THR A 42 3.11 -45.12 6.59
CA THR A 42 3.39 -43.76 6.15
C THR A 42 2.30 -43.43 5.13
N THR A 43 1.23 -42.80 5.61
CA THR A 43 0.33 -42.10 4.71
C THR A 43 1.19 -41.02 4.10
N THR A 44 1.70 -41.24 2.90
CA THR A 44 2.25 -40.15 2.08
C THR A 44 1.09 -39.20 1.86
N VAL A 45 1.04 -38.12 2.64
CA VAL A 45 0.20 -36.99 2.32
C VAL A 45 0.74 -36.48 1.00
N ASP A 46 0.01 -36.80 -0.06
CA ASP A 46 0.30 -36.25 -1.38
C ASP A 46 0.07 -34.71 -1.28
N HIS A 47 1.16 -33.98 -1.07
CA HIS A 47 1.16 -32.52 -1.04
C HIS A 47 1.12 -31.92 -2.45
N SER A 48 0.84 -32.74 -3.45
CA SER A 48 0.66 -32.29 -4.84
C SER A 48 -0.77 -31.86 -5.16
N GLN A 49 -1.55 -31.39 -4.17
CA GLN A 49 -2.62 -30.47 -4.55
C GLN A 49 -1.94 -29.15 -4.95
N PRO A 50 -1.99 -28.78 -6.24
CA PRO A 50 -1.63 -27.42 -6.60
C PRO A 50 -2.51 -26.51 -5.74
N ALA A 51 -1.90 -25.58 -5.02
CA ALA A 51 -2.64 -24.50 -4.37
C ALA A 51 -3.70 -24.05 -5.38
N SER A 52 -4.96 -24.11 -4.99
CA SER A 52 -6.09 -23.76 -5.85
C SER A 52 -5.71 -22.53 -6.63
N ALA A 53 -5.70 -22.63 -7.95
CA ALA A 53 -5.33 -21.52 -8.80
C ALA A 53 -6.26 -20.37 -8.40
N THR A 54 -5.72 -19.44 -7.64
CA THR A 54 -6.39 -18.15 -7.39
C THR A 54 -6.73 -17.64 -8.78
N SER A 55 -7.99 -17.30 -9.01
CA SER A 55 -8.53 -16.88 -10.30
C SER A 55 -7.96 -15.55 -10.83
N GLY A 56 -6.76 -15.18 -10.39
CA GLY A 56 -6.00 -14.00 -10.75
C GLY A 56 -4.91 -14.28 -11.78
N LEU A 57 -4.45 -13.21 -12.43
CA LEU A 57 -3.31 -13.25 -13.33
C LEU A 57 -2.02 -13.52 -12.53
N SER A 58 -1.04 -14.17 -13.17
CA SER A 58 0.31 -14.25 -12.60
C SER A 58 0.96 -12.84 -12.54
N ILE A 59 1.91 -12.64 -11.62
CA ILE A 59 2.68 -11.37 -11.50
C ILE A 59 3.26 -10.96 -12.85
N ASN A 60 3.84 -11.91 -13.59
CA ASN A 60 4.36 -11.63 -14.94
C ASN A 60 3.26 -11.15 -15.89
N ALA A 61 2.09 -11.81 -15.90
CA ALA A 61 0.99 -11.42 -16.77
C ALA A 61 0.42 -10.03 -16.43
N ILE A 62 0.39 -9.67 -15.15
CA ILE A 62 -0.01 -8.32 -14.71
C ILE A 62 1.03 -7.30 -15.18
N TYR A 63 2.31 -7.57 -14.95
CA TYR A 63 3.39 -6.71 -15.39
C TYR A 63 3.32 -6.45 -16.91
N GLN A 64 3.21 -7.50 -17.72
CA GLN A 64 3.14 -7.38 -19.18
C GLN A 64 1.94 -6.56 -19.67
N ARG A 65 0.85 -6.50 -18.91
CA ARG A 65 -0.34 -5.68 -19.23
C ARG A 65 -0.22 -4.23 -18.80
N THR A 66 0.61 -3.93 -17.80
CA THR A 66 0.57 -2.64 -17.09
C THR A 66 1.84 -1.81 -17.23
N TYR A 67 3.01 -2.45 -17.49
CA TYR A 67 4.31 -1.76 -17.48
C TYR A 67 4.35 -0.56 -18.45
N GLN A 68 3.73 -0.66 -19.62
CA GLN A 68 3.72 0.42 -20.60
C GLN A 68 2.94 1.66 -20.14
N GLY A 69 2.08 1.49 -19.14
CA GLY A 69 1.33 2.57 -18.53
C GLY A 69 2.06 3.23 -17.35
N VAL A 70 3.15 2.63 -16.85
CA VAL A 70 3.96 3.21 -15.77
C VAL A 70 5.06 4.09 -16.36
N VAL A 71 5.36 5.18 -15.71
CA VAL A 71 6.35 6.17 -16.17
C VAL A 71 7.26 6.61 -15.03
N ASP A 72 8.46 7.06 -15.39
CA ASP A 72 9.43 7.71 -14.51
C ASP A 72 9.28 9.23 -14.62
N LEU A 73 9.18 9.90 -13.49
CA LEU A 73 9.17 11.35 -13.40
C LEU A 73 10.53 11.86 -12.93
N GLN A 74 11.16 12.68 -13.76
CA GLN A 74 12.41 13.37 -13.46
C GLN A 74 12.10 14.85 -13.25
N VAL A 75 12.29 15.29 -12.02
CA VAL A 75 11.91 16.62 -11.57
C VAL A 75 13.16 17.42 -11.20
N GLU A 76 13.29 18.60 -11.78
CA GLU A 76 14.32 19.57 -11.38
C GLU A 76 13.69 20.65 -10.52
N SER A 77 14.30 20.98 -9.38
CA SER A 77 13.88 22.07 -8.52
C SER A 77 15.05 23.01 -8.18
N ASN A 78 14.73 24.28 -7.92
CA ASN A 78 15.71 25.27 -7.48
C ASN A 78 15.91 25.28 -5.95
N GLN A 79 15.15 24.48 -5.21
CA GLN A 79 15.26 24.37 -3.76
C GLN A 79 16.17 23.17 -3.41
N GLY A 80 17.46 23.31 -3.65
CA GLY A 80 18.47 22.41 -3.14
C GLY A 80 18.64 22.63 -1.63
N PHE A 81 18.04 21.82 -0.79
CA PHE A 81 18.50 21.66 0.58
C PHE A 81 19.83 20.89 0.52
N SER A 82 20.95 21.62 0.39
CA SER A 82 22.26 21.05 0.61
C SER A 82 22.65 21.28 2.06
N PRO A 83 22.91 20.25 2.87
CA PRO A 83 23.43 20.39 4.23
C PRO A 83 24.79 21.12 4.26
N PHE A 84 25.43 21.31 3.10
CA PHE A 84 26.75 21.94 2.95
C PHE A 84 26.73 23.30 2.25
N GLY A 85 25.57 23.98 2.19
CA GLY A 85 25.53 25.41 1.82
C GLY A 85 25.82 25.74 0.36
N GLY A 86 25.48 24.89 -0.60
CA GLY A 86 25.56 25.16 -2.04
C GLY A 86 24.16 25.24 -2.62
N GLY A 87 23.71 26.40 -3.11
CA GLY A 87 22.49 26.54 -3.92
C GLY A 87 22.65 25.78 -5.24
N GLY A 88 22.34 24.49 -5.26
CA GLY A 88 22.42 23.62 -6.43
C GLY A 88 21.01 23.24 -6.90
N ARG A 89 20.86 22.98 -8.20
CA ARG A 89 19.67 22.29 -8.72
C ARG A 89 19.60 20.92 -8.10
N SER A 90 18.51 20.62 -7.41
CA SER A 90 18.26 19.26 -6.95
C SER A 90 17.44 18.51 -8.00
N ARG A 91 17.73 17.22 -8.17
CA ARG A 91 16.92 16.30 -8.96
C ARG A 91 16.19 15.39 -8.01
N ALA A 92 14.88 15.32 -8.18
CA ALA A 92 14.04 14.32 -7.56
C ALA A 92 13.56 13.35 -8.64
N GLU A 93 13.42 12.09 -8.27
CA GLU A 93 12.87 11.03 -9.11
C GLU A 93 11.71 10.38 -8.40
N GLY A 94 10.70 10.02 -9.16
CA GLY A 94 9.53 9.30 -8.71
C GLY A 94 8.85 8.60 -9.86
N SER A 95 7.78 7.94 -9.58
CA SER A 95 6.96 7.24 -10.56
C SER A 95 5.64 7.93 -10.80
N GLY A 96 4.97 7.51 -11.86
CA GLY A 96 3.60 7.86 -12.16
C GLY A 96 2.99 6.83 -13.09
N PHE A 97 1.75 7.04 -13.45
CA PHE A 97 1.12 6.21 -14.48
C PHE A 97 0.15 7.02 -15.33
N VAL A 98 0.01 6.59 -16.57
CA VAL A 98 -0.86 7.21 -17.56
C VAL A 98 -2.31 7.02 -17.13
N TYR A 99 -3.01 8.13 -16.96
CA TYR A 99 -4.43 8.14 -16.60
C TYR A 99 -5.33 8.06 -17.83
N ASP A 100 -5.00 8.82 -18.89
CA ASP A 100 -5.84 8.89 -20.08
C ASP A 100 -5.04 9.10 -21.38
N LYS A 101 -5.76 9.08 -22.50
CA LYS A 101 -5.21 9.30 -23.84
C LYS A 101 -4.91 10.78 -24.17
N ARG A 102 -5.21 11.72 -23.26
CA ARG A 102 -4.84 13.14 -23.39
C ARG A 102 -3.42 13.39 -22.90
N GLY A 103 -2.81 12.38 -22.28
CA GLY A 103 -1.47 12.45 -21.71
C GLY A 103 -1.45 12.90 -20.24
N ASP A 104 -2.58 12.80 -19.55
CA ASP A 104 -2.64 13.02 -18.11
C ASP A 104 -1.99 11.85 -17.38
N ILE A 105 -1.13 12.18 -16.46
CA ILE A 105 -0.33 11.23 -15.66
C ILE A 105 -0.56 11.55 -14.21
N ILE A 106 -0.87 10.52 -13.42
CA ILE A 106 -1.03 10.61 -11.97
C ILE A 106 0.30 10.32 -11.29
N THR A 107 0.61 11.10 -10.27
CA THR A 107 1.78 10.93 -9.39
C THR A 107 1.49 11.50 -8.00
N ASN A 108 2.46 11.45 -7.09
CA ASN A 108 2.35 12.14 -5.80
C ASN A 108 2.69 13.63 -5.92
N GLN A 109 2.07 14.45 -5.05
CA GLN A 109 2.33 15.87 -4.96
C GLN A 109 3.77 16.14 -4.48
N HIS A 110 4.26 15.38 -3.50
CA HIS A 110 5.62 15.56 -2.98
C HIS A 110 6.70 15.28 -4.06
N VAL A 111 6.45 14.40 -5.04
CA VAL A 111 7.38 14.11 -6.14
C VAL A 111 7.61 15.34 -7.00
N ILE A 112 6.57 16.16 -7.22
CA ILE A 112 6.63 17.33 -8.10
C ILE A 112 6.72 18.67 -7.33
N SER A 113 6.85 18.61 -6.02
CA SER A 113 6.89 19.81 -5.17
C SER A 113 8.11 20.69 -5.52
N GLY A 114 7.87 21.99 -5.71
CA GLY A 114 8.91 22.95 -6.08
C GLY A 114 9.52 22.73 -7.48
N ALA A 115 8.89 21.95 -8.34
CA ALA A 115 9.36 21.64 -9.68
C ALA A 115 9.53 22.91 -10.54
N THR A 116 10.70 23.08 -11.14
CA THR A 116 10.95 24.06 -12.21
C THR A 116 10.88 23.43 -13.59
N SER A 117 11.11 22.12 -13.67
CA SER A 117 10.98 21.31 -14.87
C SER A 117 10.54 19.90 -14.51
N ILE A 118 9.60 19.37 -15.27
CA ILE A 118 9.11 17.99 -15.12
C ILE A 118 9.31 17.30 -16.46
N ASN A 119 10.05 16.19 -16.46
CA ASN A 119 10.23 15.32 -17.59
C ASN A 119 9.66 13.94 -17.26
N VAL A 120 8.95 13.34 -18.21
CA VAL A 120 8.35 12.02 -18.09
C VAL A 120 9.03 11.08 -19.05
N ARG A 121 9.64 10.04 -18.52
CA ARG A 121 10.26 8.98 -19.31
C ARG A 121 9.35 7.77 -19.35
N PHE A 122 9.08 7.30 -20.56
CA PHE A 122 8.24 6.14 -20.83
C PHE A 122 9.06 4.85 -20.92
N TRP A 123 8.37 3.72 -20.86
CA TRP A 123 8.89 2.34 -20.92
C TRP A 123 9.93 2.08 -22.01
N ASN A 124 9.88 2.81 -23.14
CA ASN A 124 10.82 2.66 -24.24
C ASN A 124 12.01 3.64 -24.18
N GLY A 125 12.22 4.30 -23.03
CA GLY A 125 13.29 5.25 -22.78
C GLY A 125 13.07 6.66 -23.36
N LYS A 126 11.99 6.91 -24.12
CA LYS A 126 11.68 8.24 -24.63
C LYS A 126 11.19 9.16 -23.53
N THR A 127 11.70 10.38 -23.52
CA THR A 127 11.38 11.40 -22.52
C THR A 127 10.62 12.55 -23.17
N TYR A 128 9.57 13.02 -22.48
CA TYR A 128 8.74 14.13 -22.89
C TYR A 128 8.60 15.13 -21.74
N LYS A 129 8.57 16.42 -22.08
CA LYS A 129 8.28 17.46 -21.10
C LYS A 129 6.82 17.38 -20.65
N ALA A 130 6.61 17.57 -19.35
CA ALA A 130 5.29 17.65 -18.77
C ALA A 130 5.07 19.00 -18.07
N LYS A 131 3.79 19.35 -17.92
CA LYS A 131 3.34 20.51 -17.14
C LYS A 131 2.45 20.01 -16.01
N LEU A 132 2.60 20.61 -14.84
CA LEU A 132 1.63 20.44 -13.76
C LEU A 132 0.27 20.97 -14.23
N ILE A 133 -0.77 20.16 -14.12
CA ILE A 133 -2.16 20.59 -14.33
C ILE A 133 -2.68 21.17 -13.03
N ASP A 134 -2.66 20.37 -11.95
CA ASP A 134 -2.94 20.80 -10.59
C ASP A 134 -2.53 19.69 -9.60
N SER A 135 -2.57 20.01 -8.31
CA SER A 135 -2.24 19.05 -7.25
C SER A 135 -3.05 19.32 -5.98
N ASP A 136 -3.20 18.28 -5.18
CA ASP A 136 -3.83 18.35 -3.88
C ASP A 136 -2.85 17.85 -2.80
N SER A 137 -2.36 18.81 -2.01
CA SER A 137 -1.40 18.51 -0.93
C SER A 137 -2.03 17.68 0.19
N SER A 138 -3.34 17.79 0.40
CA SER A 138 -4.03 17.08 1.50
C SER A 138 -4.18 15.59 1.25
N THR A 139 -4.11 15.15 0.00
CA THR A 139 -4.11 13.74 -0.40
C THR A 139 -2.79 13.30 -1.00
N ASP A 140 -1.81 14.22 -1.12
CA ASP A 140 -0.52 13.96 -1.76
C ASP A 140 -0.66 13.45 -3.21
N LEU A 141 -1.62 13.99 -3.98
CA LEU A 141 -1.86 13.64 -5.37
C LEU A 141 -1.57 14.81 -6.31
N ALA A 142 -1.08 14.50 -7.49
CA ALA A 142 -0.86 15.47 -8.56
C ALA A 142 -1.17 14.88 -9.93
N VAL A 143 -1.57 15.74 -10.86
CA VAL A 143 -1.73 15.41 -12.27
C VAL A 143 -0.78 16.28 -13.09
N VAL A 144 0.07 15.63 -13.85
CA VAL A 144 0.91 16.28 -14.85
C VAL A 144 0.48 15.86 -16.24
N ARG A 145 0.63 16.75 -17.23
CA ARG A 145 0.27 16.45 -18.62
C ARG A 145 1.48 16.52 -19.50
N VAL A 146 1.77 15.45 -20.23
CA VAL A 146 2.75 15.43 -21.30
C VAL A 146 2.18 16.06 -22.57
N SER A 147 2.98 16.87 -23.23
CA SER A 147 2.64 17.50 -24.50
C SER A 147 3.44 16.86 -25.63
N SER A 148 2.85 16.86 -26.83
CA SER A 148 3.52 16.35 -28.07
C SER A 148 3.92 14.87 -28.00
N THR A 149 3.25 14.08 -27.15
CA THR A 149 3.48 12.65 -27.02
C THR A 149 2.57 11.89 -27.99
N PRO A 150 3.10 10.98 -28.83
CA PRO A 150 2.27 10.15 -29.70
C PRO A 150 1.26 9.32 -28.88
N SER A 151 0.01 9.20 -29.36
CA SER A 151 -1.04 8.43 -28.67
C SER A 151 -0.68 6.95 -28.50
N SER A 152 0.20 6.42 -29.34
CA SER A 152 0.73 5.06 -29.23
C SER A 152 1.63 4.85 -28.00
N MET A 153 2.12 5.92 -27.40
CA MET A 153 2.91 5.89 -26.16
C MET A 153 2.05 5.91 -24.89
N LEU A 154 0.79 6.30 -25.04
CA LEU A 154 -0.13 6.48 -23.91
C LEU A 154 -0.91 5.18 -23.69
N HIS A 155 -0.56 4.46 -22.62
CA HIS A 155 -1.22 3.22 -22.20
C HIS A 155 -1.91 3.45 -20.84
N PRO A 156 -3.18 3.96 -20.82
CA PRO A 156 -3.88 4.25 -19.57
C PRO A 156 -4.07 3.00 -18.73
N LEU A 157 -3.81 3.11 -17.41
CA LEU A 157 -4.14 2.08 -16.44
C LEU A 157 -5.54 2.30 -15.87
N MET A 158 -6.29 1.22 -15.72
CA MET A 158 -7.64 1.27 -15.17
C MET A 158 -7.61 1.40 -13.65
N LEU A 159 -8.31 2.40 -13.12
CA LEU A 159 -8.53 2.50 -11.67
C LEU A 159 -9.59 1.48 -11.22
N GLY A 160 -9.23 0.63 -10.28
CA GLY A 160 -10.12 -0.31 -9.60
C GLY A 160 -11.02 0.36 -8.57
N ASP A 161 -11.79 -0.43 -7.83
CA ASP A 161 -12.59 0.02 -6.69
C ASP A 161 -11.87 -0.36 -5.40
N SER A 162 -11.27 0.62 -4.71
CA SER A 162 -10.55 0.38 -3.47
C SER A 162 -11.46 0.05 -2.27
N ALA A 163 -12.78 0.27 -2.38
CA ALA A 163 -13.72 -0.14 -1.33
C ALA A 163 -13.96 -1.66 -1.32
N SER A 164 -13.66 -2.35 -2.43
CA SER A 164 -13.78 -3.81 -2.52
C SER A 164 -12.54 -4.57 -2.04
N VAL A 165 -11.44 -3.86 -1.75
CA VAL A 165 -10.15 -4.44 -1.34
C VAL A 165 -10.25 -5.01 0.08
N GLN A 166 -9.63 -6.17 0.29
CA GLN A 166 -9.62 -6.86 1.58
C GLN A 166 -8.18 -7.10 2.07
N VAL A 167 -8.02 -7.17 3.38
CA VAL A 167 -6.75 -7.60 3.99
C VAL A 167 -6.44 -9.03 3.55
N GLY A 168 -5.22 -9.26 3.07
CA GLY A 168 -4.78 -10.51 2.49
C GLY A 168 -4.85 -10.56 0.96
N ASP A 169 -5.49 -9.60 0.29
CA ASP A 169 -5.48 -9.52 -1.17
C ASP A 169 -4.06 -9.34 -1.69
N ALA A 170 -3.69 -10.15 -2.69
CA ALA A 170 -2.39 -10.03 -3.33
C ALA A 170 -2.29 -8.75 -4.17
N VAL A 171 -1.17 -8.06 -4.05
CA VAL A 171 -0.91 -6.78 -4.73
C VAL A 171 0.48 -6.71 -5.32
N ILE A 172 0.63 -5.87 -6.32
CA ILE A 172 1.88 -5.60 -7.02
C ILE A 172 2.09 -4.10 -7.06
N ALA A 173 3.25 -3.64 -6.56
CA ALA A 173 3.68 -2.27 -6.74
C ALA A 173 4.65 -2.18 -7.91
N ILE A 174 4.42 -1.22 -8.81
CA ILE A 174 5.31 -0.97 -9.94
C ILE A 174 5.82 0.47 -9.83
N GLY A 175 7.13 0.61 -10.03
CA GLY A 175 7.78 1.90 -10.09
C GLY A 175 8.93 1.88 -11.08
N SER A 176 9.53 3.03 -11.34
CA SER A 176 10.67 3.17 -12.24
C SER A 176 11.82 3.90 -11.51
N PRO A 177 12.39 3.29 -10.44
CA PRO A 177 13.43 3.93 -9.66
C PRO A 177 14.74 4.04 -10.46
N PHE A 178 15.45 5.15 -10.28
CA PHE A 178 16.83 5.39 -10.77
C PHE A 178 17.02 5.29 -12.29
N GLY A 179 15.95 5.46 -13.06
CA GLY A 179 16.08 5.33 -14.51
C GLY A 179 16.46 3.93 -14.97
N LEU A 180 16.45 2.97 -14.10
CA LEU A 180 16.53 1.55 -14.43
C LEU A 180 15.15 1.08 -14.86
N SER A 181 15.09 0.10 -15.75
CA SER A 181 13.82 -0.52 -16.19
C SER A 181 12.97 -0.86 -14.97
N GLU A 182 11.67 -0.65 -15.11
CA GLU A 182 10.63 -0.75 -14.08
C GLU A 182 10.92 -1.81 -13.01
N THR A 183 10.79 -1.41 -11.75
CA THR A 183 10.92 -2.32 -10.62
C THR A 183 9.54 -2.80 -10.21
N VAL A 184 9.40 -4.11 -10.11
CA VAL A 184 8.16 -4.77 -9.67
C VAL A 184 8.40 -5.40 -8.30
N THR A 185 7.55 -5.07 -7.36
CA THR A 185 7.51 -5.74 -6.06
C THR A 185 6.13 -6.32 -5.83
N SER A 186 6.01 -7.36 -5.01
CA SER A 186 4.74 -8.01 -4.72
C SER A 186 4.60 -8.27 -3.22
N GLY A 187 3.38 -8.27 -2.76
CA GLY A 187 2.99 -8.53 -1.39
C GLY A 187 1.49 -8.68 -1.27
N ILE A 188 0.97 -8.32 -0.11
CA ILE A 188 -0.47 -8.34 0.18
C ILE A 188 -0.92 -6.99 0.74
N VAL A 189 -2.22 -6.78 0.77
CA VAL A 189 -2.84 -5.75 1.61
C VAL A 189 -2.70 -6.19 3.06
N SER A 190 -1.88 -5.49 3.84
CA SER A 190 -1.62 -5.81 5.25
C SER A 190 -2.68 -5.21 6.19
N ALA A 191 -3.20 -4.03 5.85
CA ALA A 191 -4.27 -3.36 6.58
C ALA A 191 -4.96 -2.31 5.72
N LEU A 192 -6.15 -1.89 6.14
CA LEU A 192 -6.94 -0.82 5.53
C LEU A 192 -7.24 0.27 6.54
N GLY A 193 -7.62 1.45 6.06
CA GLY A 193 -8.04 2.56 6.90
C GLY A 193 -6.92 3.14 7.77
N ARG A 194 -5.66 2.99 7.34
CA ARG A 194 -4.51 3.52 8.07
C ARG A 194 -4.37 5.02 7.85
N THR A 195 -3.84 5.67 8.87
CA THR A 195 -3.40 7.06 8.79
C THR A 195 -1.90 7.07 8.55
N MET A 196 -1.44 7.88 7.61
CA MET A 196 -0.03 8.10 7.34
C MET A 196 0.28 9.60 7.27
N ASP A 197 1.47 9.99 7.66
CA ASP A 197 1.96 11.36 7.48
C ASP A 197 2.74 11.42 6.18
N ALA A 198 2.23 12.17 5.21
CA ALA A 198 2.90 12.34 3.92
C ALA A 198 4.17 13.20 4.05
N PRO A 199 5.15 13.06 3.12
CA PRO A 199 6.39 13.85 3.15
C PRO A 199 6.18 15.37 3.11
N ASN A 200 5.02 15.83 2.70
CA ASN A 200 4.60 17.23 2.69
C ASN A 200 3.98 17.70 4.01
N ASN A 201 4.07 16.90 5.10
CA ASN A 201 3.53 17.13 6.44
C ASN A 201 1.99 17.15 6.52
N TYR A 202 1.28 16.66 5.52
CA TYR A 202 -0.16 16.40 5.62
C TYR A 202 -0.40 14.97 6.12
N THR A 203 -1.42 14.83 6.93
CA THR A 203 -1.88 13.52 7.41
C THR A 203 -2.94 12.98 6.46
N ILE A 204 -2.64 11.88 5.79
CA ILE A 204 -3.55 11.19 4.87
C ILE A 204 -4.24 10.06 5.64
N SER A 205 -5.56 10.14 5.70
CA SER A 205 -6.39 9.09 6.30
C SER A 205 -6.76 8.03 5.29
N ASN A 206 -7.19 6.86 5.78
CA ASN A 206 -7.73 5.78 4.96
C ASN A 206 -6.75 5.14 3.98
N SER A 207 -5.45 5.16 4.26
CA SER A 207 -4.45 4.56 3.39
C SER A 207 -4.50 3.03 3.41
N ILE A 208 -4.12 2.42 2.29
CA ILE A 208 -3.90 0.98 2.15
C ILE A 208 -2.48 0.70 2.64
N GLN A 209 -2.33 -0.19 3.63
CA GLN A 209 -1.03 -0.69 4.06
C GLN A 209 -0.69 -1.97 3.29
N THR A 210 0.56 -2.09 2.83
CA THR A 210 1.05 -3.29 2.13
C THR A 210 2.45 -3.65 2.63
N ASP A 211 2.80 -4.93 2.55
CA ASP A 211 4.15 -5.45 2.74
C ASP A 211 4.93 -5.58 1.41
N ALA A 212 4.28 -5.30 0.27
CA ALA A 212 5.01 -5.13 -0.98
C ALA A 212 6.11 -4.07 -0.79
N PRO A 213 7.38 -4.36 -1.07
CA PRO A 213 8.47 -3.41 -0.87
C PRO A 213 8.23 -2.11 -1.66
N ILE A 214 7.95 -1.02 -0.93
CA ILE A 214 7.92 0.34 -1.45
C ILE A 214 9.25 0.99 -1.05
N ASN A 215 9.90 1.65 -1.98
CA ASN A 215 11.17 2.36 -1.77
C ASN A 215 11.18 3.67 -2.55
N HIS A 216 12.19 4.50 -2.34
CA HIS A 216 12.42 5.69 -3.14
C HIS A 216 12.39 5.35 -4.63
N GLY A 217 11.57 6.06 -5.40
CA GLY A 217 11.34 5.82 -6.81
C GLY A 217 10.02 5.09 -7.13
N ASN A 218 9.41 4.33 -6.21
CA ASN A 218 8.07 3.76 -6.40
C ASN A 218 6.95 4.77 -6.09
N SER A 219 7.25 5.84 -5.34
CA SER A 219 6.27 6.89 -5.00
C SER A 219 5.64 7.49 -6.25
N GLY A 220 4.33 7.60 -6.27
CA GLY A 220 3.52 8.02 -7.40
C GLY A 220 3.17 6.90 -8.39
N GLY A 221 3.86 5.75 -8.33
CA GLY A 221 3.54 4.57 -9.12
C GLY A 221 2.29 3.84 -8.63
N PRO A 222 1.72 2.93 -9.45
CA PRO A 222 0.50 2.21 -9.10
C PRO A 222 0.73 1.05 -8.13
N LEU A 223 -0.20 0.84 -7.20
CA LEU A 223 -0.46 -0.41 -6.51
C LEU A 223 -1.59 -1.13 -7.25
N ILE A 224 -1.35 -2.37 -7.71
CA ILE A 224 -2.19 -3.08 -8.68
C ILE A 224 -2.71 -4.38 -8.06
N ASP A 225 -3.98 -4.70 -8.32
CA ASP A 225 -4.62 -5.97 -7.94
C ASP A 225 -4.32 -7.11 -8.92
N THR A 226 -4.74 -8.32 -8.59
CA THR A 226 -4.57 -9.51 -9.43
C THR A 226 -5.38 -9.51 -10.74
N ALA A 227 -6.27 -8.53 -10.93
CA ALA A 227 -6.97 -8.29 -12.19
C ALA A 227 -6.26 -7.25 -13.09
N GLY A 228 -5.15 -6.66 -12.62
CA GLY A 228 -4.40 -5.63 -13.34
C GLY A 228 -5.00 -4.22 -13.21
N ARG A 229 -5.80 -3.96 -12.18
CA ARG A 229 -6.41 -2.66 -11.90
C ARG A 229 -5.64 -1.94 -10.80
N VAL A 230 -5.48 -0.65 -10.93
CA VAL A 230 -4.85 0.20 -9.91
C VAL A 230 -5.80 0.37 -8.73
N ILE A 231 -5.45 -0.16 -7.56
CA ILE A 231 -6.22 -0.03 -6.32
C ILE A 231 -5.66 1.08 -5.42
N GLY A 232 -4.48 1.61 -5.74
CA GLY A 232 -3.89 2.74 -5.00
C GLY A 232 -2.69 3.35 -5.71
N VAL A 233 -2.24 4.49 -5.18
CA VAL A 233 -1.00 5.17 -5.58
C VAL A 233 0.01 5.01 -4.45
N ASN A 234 1.16 4.39 -4.73
CA ASN A 234 2.23 4.22 -3.75
C ASN A 234 2.69 5.58 -3.27
N ALA A 235 2.73 5.82 -1.97
CA ALA A 235 3.06 7.13 -1.42
C ALA A 235 4.38 7.11 -0.65
N GLN A 236 4.46 6.30 0.40
CA GLN A 236 5.65 6.28 1.25
C GLN A 236 5.78 4.97 2.03
N ILE A 237 6.91 4.85 2.73
CA ILE A 237 7.19 3.81 3.71
C ILE A 237 7.22 4.41 5.12
N GLN A 238 6.83 3.61 6.10
CA GLN A 238 7.20 3.86 7.49
C GLN A 238 8.44 3.01 7.77
N SER A 239 9.57 3.66 8.03
CA SER A 239 10.83 2.97 8.21
C SER A 239 11.75 3.77 9.12
N ASP A 240 12.41 3.08 10.05
CA ASP A 240 13.48 3.62 10.89
C ASP A 240 14.84 3.57 10.17
N SER A 241 14.97 2.72 9.16
CA SER A 241 16.22 2.47 8.42
C SER A 241 16.36 3.31 7.15
N GLY A 242 15.27 3.95 6.67
CA GLY A 242 15.20 4.66 5.39
C GLY A 242 14.98 3.74 4.18
N GLY A 243 14.88 2.42 4.37
CA GLY A 243 14.49 1.41 3.39
C GLY A 243 13.15 0.74 3.75
N SER A 244 12.65 -0.18 2.93
CA SER A 244 11.40 -0.89 3.21
C SER A 244 11.59 -1.90 4.35
N ASP A 245 10.93 -1.66 5.48
CA ASP A 245 10.85 -2.58 6.61
C ASP A 245 9.56 -3.44 6.55
N GLY A 246 8.94 -3.57 5.37
CA GLY A 246 7.70 -4.31 5.17
C GLY A 246 6.43 -3.53 5.52
N VAL A 247 6.53 -2.20 5.65
CA VAL A 247 5.38 -1.32 5.91
C VAL A 247 5.37 -0.19 4.89
N GLY A 248 4.61 -0.41 3.82
CA GLY A 248 4.35 0.57 2.78
C GLY A 248 2.90 1.05 2.80
N PHE A 249 2.64 2.23 2.27
CA PHE A 249 1.32 2.83 2.19
C PHE A 249 0.99 3.29 0.78
N ALA A 250 -0.27 3.16 0.40
CA ALA A 250 -0.80 3.66 -0.84
C ALA A 250 -2.10 4.45 -0.63
N ILE A 251 -2.29 5.49 -1.42
CA ILE A 251 -3.51 6.32 -1.45
C ILE A 251 -4.57 5.54 -2.22
N PRO A 252 -5.78 5.29 -1.66
CA PRO A 252 -6.79 4.44 -2.27
C PRO A 252 -7.28 4.98 -3.62
N ALA A 253 -7.58 4.08 -4.57
CA ALA A 253 -8.01 4.43 -5.92
C ALA A 253 -9.32 5.26 -5.94
N ASN A 254 -10.22 5.10 -4.98
CA ASN A 254 -11.43 5.91 -4.92
C ASN A 254 -11.12 7.37 -4.55
N THR A 255 -10.17 7.62 -3.64
CA THR A 255 -9.63 8.95 -3.37
C THR A 255 -8.97 9.53 -4.63
N VAL A 256 -8.15 8.72 -5.32
CA VAL A 256 -7.53 9.12 -6.60
C VAL A 256 -8.58 9.53 -7.63
N LYS A 257 -9.64 8.72 -7.83
CA LYS A 257 -10.74 9.05 -8.75
C LYS A 257 -11.41 10.39 -8.41
N SER A 258 -11.71 10.60 -7.13
CA SER A 258 -12.37 11.83 -6.65
C SER A 258 -11.52 13.06 -6.95
N VAL A 259 -10.24 13.04 -6.58
CA VAL A 259 -9.31 14.17 -6.73
C VAL A 259 -8.98 14.41 -8.21
N VAL A 260 -8.53 13.37 -8.92
CA VAL A 260 -8.08 13.50 -10.31
C VAL A 260 -9.21 13.95 -11.24
N SER A 261 -10.45 13.49 -11.02
CA SER A 261 -11.58 13.94 -11.83
C SER A 261 -11.84 15.45 -11.72
N GLN A 262 -11.61 16.03 -10.54
CA GLN A 262 -11.75 17.47 -10.32
C GLN A 262 -10.61 18.24 -11.01
N ILE A 263 -9.35 17.80 -10.79
CA ILE A 263 -8.16 18.39 -11.41
C ILE A 263 -8.28 18.42 -12.93
N VAL A 264 -8.63 17.30 -13.54
CA VAL A 264 -8.73 17.14 -14.99
C VAL A 264 -9.90 17.96 -15.58
N ALA A 265 -10.94 18.21 -14.78
CA ALA A 265 -12.05 19.10 -15.14
C ALA A 265 -11.71 20.59 -14.95
N GLY A 266 -10.50 20.94 -14.47
CA GLY A 266 -10.09 22.32 -14.18
C GLY A 266 -10.87 22.94 -13.00
N LYS A 267 -11.32 22.11 -12.06
CA LYS A 267 -12.06 22.55 -10.87
C LYS A 267 -11.13 22.53 -9.65
N PRO A 268 -11.31 23.42 -8.68
CA PRO A 268 -10.67 23.29 -7.38
C PRO A 268 -10.98 21.92 -6.77
N VAL A 269 -9.97 21.32 -6.11
CA VAL A 269 -10.19 20.06 -5.41
C VAL A 269 -10.92 20.33 -4.10
N GLU A 270 -12.09 19.78 -3.97
CA GLU A 270 -12.92 19.84 -2.78
C GLU A 270 -13.10 18.43 -2.22
N HIS A 271 -12.98 18.28 -0.90
CA HIS A 271 -13.17 17.02 -0.19
C HIS A 271 -14.48 17.04 0.57
N ALA A 272 -15.23 15.94 0.50
CA ALA A 272 -16.40 15.77 1.34
C ALA A 272 -16.01 15.73 2.83
N TYR A 273 -16.89 16.23 3.67
CA TYR A 273 -16.61 16.42 5.08
C TYR A 273 -17.84 16.17 5.95
N LEU A 274 -17.67 15.34 6.98
CA LEU A 274 -18.71 15.06 7.98
C LEU A 274 -18.52 15.90 9.26
N GLY A 275 -17.28 16.13 9.65
CA GLY A 275 -16.94 16.98 10.81
C GLY A 275 -16.92 16.25 12.13
N ILE A 276 -16.34 15.05 12.14
CA ILE A 276 -16.13 14.26 13.35
C ILE A 276 -14.65 13.84 13.46
N GLN A 277 -14.23 13.50 14.68
CA GLN A 277 -13.08 12.64 14.92
C GLN A 277 -13.60 11.23 15.18
N VAL A 278 -12.96 10.25 14.55
CA VAL A 278 -13.36 8.85 14.68
C VAL A 278 -12.43 8.09 15.60
N SER A 279 -12.94 7.05 16.22
CA SER A 279 -12.20 6.10 17.06
C SER A 279 -12.68 4.68 16.79
N THR A 280 -11.85 3.69 17.11
CA THR A 280 -12.26 2.29 17.07
C THR A 280 -13.07 2.00 18.35
N PRO A 281 -14.35 1.59 18.22
CA PRO A 281 -15.16 1.27 19.40
C PRO A 281 -14.66 0.01 20.11
N VAL A 282 -14.68 0.00 21.43
CA VAL A 282 -14.17 -1.14 22.23
C VAL A 282 -15.08 -2.37 22.13
N SER A 283 -16.39 -2.20 21.94
CA SER A 283 -17.38 -3.27 22.08
C SER A 283 -18.37 -3.40 20.93
N ALA A 284 -18.14 -2.69 19.82
CA ALA A 284 -19.05 -2.73 18.66
C ALA A 284 -18.27 -2.68 17.33
N ARG A 285 -18.84 -3.26 16.28
CA ARG A 285 -18.35 -3.02 14.92
C ARG A 285 -18.88 -1.69 14.43
N GLY A 286 -18.03 -0.86 13.81
CA GLY A 286 -18.41 0.43 13.29
C GLY A 286 -17.33 1.49 13.49
N ALA A 287 -17.66 2.75 13.18
CA ALA A 287 -16.83 3.90 13.46
C ALA A 287 -17.38 4.66 14.67
N GLY A 288 -16.65 4.65 15.78
CA GLY A 288 -17.00 5.42 16.98
C GLY A 288 -16.74 6.91 16.77
N ILE A 289 -17.62 7.76 17.28
CA ILE A 289 -17.42 9.21 17.28
C ILE A 289 -16.72 9.60 18.59
N ALA A 290 -15.46 10.03 18.46
CA ALA A 290 -14.68 10.57 19.58
C ALA A 290 -15.02 12.05 19.85
N GLU A 291 -15.26 12.81 18.77
CA GLU A 291 -15.59 14.23 18.84
C GLU A 291 -16.50 14.63 17.67
N VAL A 292 -17.45 15.53 17.91
CA VAL A 292 -18.23 16.21 16.87
C VAL A 292 -17.82 17.69 16.84
N LYS A 293 -17.28 18.15 15.73
CA LYS A 293 -16.90 19.55 15.56
C LYS A 293 -18.14 20.43 15.44
N PRO A 294 -18.15 21.62 16.06
CA PRO A 294 -19.30 22.52 15.98
C PRO A 294 -19.51 23.03 14.55
N ASN A 295 -20.76 23.36 14.22
CA ASN A 295 -21.18 23.92 12.93
C ASN A 295 -20.89 23.02 11.70
N THR A 296 -20.72 21.72 11.92
CA THR A 296 -20.45 20.73 10.87
C THR A 296 -21.71 19.96 10.43
N PRO A 297 -21.67 19.21 9.34
CA PRO A 297 -22.75 18.29 8.96
C PRO A 297 -23.17 17.34 10.08
N ALA A 298 -22.21 16.75 10.78
CA ALA A 298 -22.48 15.84 11.91
C ALA A 298 -23.23 16.53 13.06
N SER A 299 -22.76 17.73 13.44
CA SER A 299 -23.42 18.55 14.45
C SER A 299 -24.86 18.90 14.07
N ARG A 300 -25.09 19.32 12.82
CA ARG A 300 -26.44 19.62 12.33
C ARG A 300 -27.35 18.40 12.23
N ALA A 301 -26.77 17.22 12.00
CA ALA A 301 -27.48 15.93 11.97
C ALA A 301 -27.79 15.38 13.38
N GLY A 302 -27.33 16.04 14.46
CA GLY A 302 -27.58 15.61 15.84
C GLY A 302 -26.73 14.40 16.25
N LEU A 303 -25.58 14.20 15.64
CA LEU A 303 -24.61 13.19 16.07
C LEU A 303 -23.88 13.68 17.32
N HIS A 304 -23.52 12.76 18.20
CA HIS A 304 -22.84 13.05 19.46
C HIS A 304 -21.62 12.14 19.65
N THR A 305 -20.69 12.58 20.48
CA THR A 305 -19.60 11.74 20.99
C THR A 305 -20.17 10.49 21.65
N GLY A 306 -19.59 9.34 21.35
CA GLY A 306 -20.03 8.02 21.81
C GLY A 306 -21.01 7.32 20.87
N ASP A 307 -21.52 7.97 19.83
CA ASP A 307 -22.26 7.27 18.76
C ASP A 307 -21.31 6.33 17.99
N VAL A 308 -21.85 5.22 17.52
CA VAL A 308 -21.13 4.29 16.64
C VAL A 308 -21.84 4.23 15.29
N ILE A 309 -21.20 4.77 14.25
CA ILE A 309 -21.74 4.73 12.89
C ILE A 309 -21.54 3.32 12.33
N VAL A 310 -22.63 2.71 11.84
CA VAL A 310 -22.64 1.33 11.32
C VAL A 310 -23.04 1.27 9.83
N ARG A 311 -23.53 2.38 9.26
CA ARG A 311 -23.84 2.49 7.82
C ARG A 311 -23.80 3.93 7.38
N LEU A 312 -23.33 4.17 6.13
CA LEU A 312 -23.42 5.46 5.46
C LEU A 312 -23.80 5.22 3.98
N GLY A 313 -24.93 5.75 3.56
CA GLY A 313 -25.55 5.38 2.29
C GLY A 313 -25.82 3.87 2.24
N ASP A 314 -25.46 3.23 1.13
CA ASP A 314 -25.58 1.78 0.95
C ASP A 314 -24.44 0.99 1.58
N ASN A 315 -23.38 1.66 2.08
CA ASN A 315 -22.18 1.03 2.58
C ASN A 315 -22.30 0.67 4.07
N VAL A 316 -21.98 -0.59 4.40
CA VAL A 316 -21.84 -1.03 5.79
C VAL A 316 -20.51 -0.50 6.32
N VAL A 317 -20.55 0.08 7.51
CA VAL A 317 -19.36 0.61 8.21
C VAL A 317 -19.02 -0.35 9.35
N THR A 318 -17.88 -1.02 9.25
CA THR A 318 -17.38 -1.97 10.26
C THR A 318 -16.16 -1.43 11.00
N SER A 319 -15.55 -0.38 10.48
CA SER A 319 -14.35 0.27 11.03
C SER A 319 -14.36 1.78 10.74
N PRO A 320 -13.52 2.58 11.43
CA PRO A 320 -13.26 3.97 11.08
C PRO A 320 -12.78 4.16 9.64
N GLY A 321 -11.98 3.21 9.12
CA GLY A 321 -11.48 3.24 7.75
C GLY A 321 -12.60 3.12 6.72
N ASP A 322 -13.61 2.27 6.94
CA ASP A 322 -14.75 2.14 6.04
C ASP A 322 -15.52 3.46 5.95
N LEU A 323 -15.73 4.12 7.09
CA LEU A 323 -16.40 5.42 7.10
C LEU A 323 -15.63 6.47 6.33
N SER A 324 -14.31 6.55 6.54
CA SER A 324 -13.43 7.46 5.79
C SER A 324 -13.47 7.17 4.30
N SER A 325 -13.40 5.90 3.89
CA SER A 325 -13.51 5.48 2.48
C SER A 325 -14.80 5.98 1.81
N VAL A 326 -15.93 5.83 2.50
CA VAL A 326 -17.23 6.27 1.95
C VAL A 326 -17.27 7.79 1.83
N ILE A 327 -16.76 8.52 2.83
CA ILE A 327 -16.73 9.99 2.81
C ILE A 327 -15.78 10.48 1.70
N ASP A 328 -14.60 9.90 1.57
CA ASP A 328 -13.61 10.28 0.55
C ASP A 328 -14.09 9.99 -0.88
N GLY A 329 -14.95 8.97 -1.06
CA GLY A 329 -15.60 8.68 -2.33
C GLY A 329 -16.82 9.54 -2.64
N ALA A 330 -17.36 10.24 -1.65
CA ALA A 330 -18.54 11.09 -1.78
C ALA A 330 -18.20 12.51 -2.28
N LYS A 331 -19.22 13.27 -2.66
CA LYS A 331 -19.05 14.67 -3.08
C LYS A 331 -19.51 15.63 -1.99
N PRO A 332 -18.87 16.81 -1.86
CA PRO A 332 -19.43 17.89 -1.07
C PRO A 332 -20.87 18.21 -1.51
N GLY A 333 -21.75 18.40 -0.54
CA GLY A 333 -23.19 18.64 -0.77
C GLY A 333 -24.03 17.38 -0.97
N GLU A 334 -23.43 16.20 -1.06
CA GLU A 334 -24.16 14.94 -1.19
C GLU A 334 -24.93 14.62 0.10
N SER A 335 -26.18 14.15 -0.06
CA SER A 335 -27.03 13.76 1.07
C SER A 335 -27.06 12.23 1.17
N LEU A 336 -26.61 11.71 2.29
CA LEU A 336 -26.52 10.29 2.57
C LEU A 336 -27.34 9.92 3.81
N SER A 337 -27.98 8.75 3.76
CA SER A 337 -28.57 8.13 4.95
C SER A 337 -27.45 7.63 5.87
N LEU A 338 -27.45 8.00 7.14
CA LEU A 338 -26.50 7.58 8.14
C LEU A 338 -27.20 6.81 9.25
N THR A 339 -26.75 5.58 9.49
CA THR A 339 -27.24 4.76 10.60
C THR A 339 -26.19 4.67 11.68
N TYR A 340 -26.57 4.95 12.92
CA TYR A 340 -25.69 4.89 14.08
C TYR A 340 -26.37 4.22 15.28
N VAL A 341 -25.56 3.74 16.20
CA VAL A 341 -26.00 3.16 17.47
C VAL A 341 -25.65 4.13 18.60
N ARG A 342 -26.66 4.49 19.41
CA ARG A 342 -26.53 5.30 20.62
C ARG A 342 -27.21 4.59 21.77
N ALA A 343 -26.52 4.36 22.88
CA ALA A 343 -27.04 3.64 24.08
C ALA A 343 -27.70 2.29 23.69
N GLY A 344 -27.08 1.53 22.77
CA GLY A 344 -27.56 0.22 22.32
C GLY A 344 -28.76 0.25 21.39
N LYS A 345 -29.30 1.42 21.05
CA LYS A 345 -30.43 1.59 20.10
C LYS A 345 -29.93 2.13 18.76
N GLN A 346 -30.47 1.58 17.69
CA GLN A 346 -30.16 2.04 16.33
C GLN A 346 -31.03 3.25 15.98
N HIS A 347 -30.39 4.23 15.34
CA HIS A 347 -30.98 5.47 14.85
C HIS A 347 -30.58 5.69 13.40
N MET A 348 -31.41 6.40 12.66
CA MET A 348 -31.15 6.78 11.27
C MET A 348 -31.37 8.28 11.11
N VAL A 349 -30.48 8.95 10.38
CA VAL A 349 -30.58 10.37 10.03
C VAL A 349 -30.04 10.59 8.62
N THR A 350 -30.56 11.59 7.93
CA THR A 350 -29.97 12.05 6.67
C THR A 350 -28.94 13.12 6.96
N VAL A 351 -27.74 12.95 6.46
CA VAL A 351 -26.65 13.92 6.59
C VAL A 351 -26.29 14.47 5.22
N LYS A 352 -26.20 15.79 5.08
CA LYS A 352 -25.68 16.46 3.90
C LYS A 352 -24.20 16.79 4.15
N LEU A 353 -23.31 16.11 3.43
CA LEU A 353 -21.87 16.32 3.57
C LEU A 353 -21.48 17.77 3.23
N GLY A 354 -20.55 18.34 3.94
CA GLY A 354 -19.95 19.64 3.66
C GLY A 354 -18.69 19.54 2.82
N THR A 355 -18.06 20.70 2.59
CA THR A 355 -16.69 20.78 2.09
C THR A 355 -15.73 20.85 3.27
N ARG A 356 -14.62 20.12 3.21
CA ARG A 356 -13.58 20.17 4.23
C ARG A 356 -13.01 21.59 4.28
N PRO A 357 -12.91 22.22 5.46
CA PRO A 357 -12.21 23.50 5.59
C PRO A 357 -10.75 23.36 5.16
N SER A 358 -10.25 24.36 4.43
CA SER A 358 -8.84 24.52 4.03
C SER A 358 -7.94 24.82 5.21
#